data_e49c8170e69030e00c732bcb97bf44d7
#
_entry.id   e49c8170e69030e00c732bcb97bf44d7
#
_cell.length_a   1.000
_cell.length_b   1.000
_cell.length_c   1.000
_cell.angle_alpha   90.00
_cell.angle_beta   90.00
_cell.angle_gamma   90.00
#
_symmetry.space_group_name_H-M   'P 1'
#
loop_
_entity.id
_entity.type
_entity.pdbx_description
1 polymer ?
#
loop_
_entity_poly.entity_id
_entity_poly.type
_entity_poly.pdbx_seq_one_letter_code
_entity_poly.pdbx_strand_id
1 'polypeptide(L)' 'MAEKVKTTGVSKEKGYLYYLDKNGDVARSKMARGADKGGNAEVVAKCGVSRESGWLYFIDKDGDVSKAKMARGKK' A
#
# COMPACT_ATOMS: atom_id res chain seq x y z
N MET A 1 3.13 -8.23 14.39
CA MET A 1 1.81 -8.43 13.81
C MET A 1 1.30 -7.17 13.15
N ALA A 2 0.50 -7.32 12.15
CA ALA A 2 -0.02 -6.16 11.44
C ALA A 2 -1.20 -5.56 12.21
N GLU A 3 -1.31 -4.27 12.10
CA GLU A 3 -2.42 -3.53 12.69
C GLU A 3 -3.15 -2.78 11.59
N LYS A 4 -4.46 -2.78 11.66
CA LYS A 4 -5.22 -2.01 10.70
C LYS A 4 -5.19 -0.54 11.07
N VAL A 5 -4.79 0.29 10.13
CA VAL A 5 -4.67 1.73 10.37
C VAL A 5 -5.93 2.44 9.93
N LYS A 6 -6.45 2.06 8.77
CA LYS A 6 -7.62 2.71 8.23
C LYS A 6 -8.37 1.75 7.33
N THR A 7 -9.68 1.72 7.47
CA THR A 7 -10.51 0.87 6.65
C THR A 7 -10.89 1.63 5.38
N THR A 8 -10.41 1.17 4.25
CA THR A 8 -10.71 1.82 2.97
C THR A 8 -11.56 0.95 2.05
N GLY A 9 -11.51 -0.36 2.26
CA GLY A 9 -12.33 -1.25 1.46
C GLY A 9 -12.04 -1.22 -0.02
N VAL A 10 -10.79 -1.01 -0.38
CA VAL A 10 -10.40 -0.96 -1.78
C VAL A 10 -10.49 -2.35 -2.38
N SER A 11 -11.18 -2.45 -3.52
CA SER A 11 -11.24 -3.71 -4.25
C SER A 11 -9.98 -3.86 -5.09
N LYS A 12 -9.18 -4.84 -4.74
CA LYS A 12 -7.94 -5.07 -5.48
C LYS A 12 -8.24 -5.77 -6.79
N GLU A 13 -7.70 -5.23 -7.86
CA GLU A 13 -7.85 -5.81 -9.18
C GLU A 13 -6.57 -6.50 -9.59
N LYS A 14 -6.72 -7.55 -10.35
CA LYS A 14 -5.55 -8.26 -10.86
C LYS A 14 -4.77 -7.36 -11.80
N GLY A 15 -3.48 -7.51 -11.76
CA GLY A 15 -2.62 -6.73 -12.64
C GLY A 15 -2.18 -5.41 -12.07
N TYR A 16 -2.58 -5.10 -10.85
CA TYR A 16 -2.19 -3.85 -10.21
C TYR A 16 -1.48 -4.13 -8.90
N LEU A 17 -0.52 -3.29 -8.60
CA LEU A 17 0.18 -3.32 -7.33
C LEU A 17 -0.37 -2.21 -6.46
N TYR A 18 -0.89 -2.56 -5.30
CA TYR A 18 -1.48 -1.57 -4.39
C TYR A 18 -0.52 -1.26 -3.27
N TYR A 19 -0.44 0.00 -2.90
CA TYR A 19 0.50 0.42 -1.87
C TYR A 19 0.05 1.75 -1.26
N LEU A 20 0.70 2.12 -0.16
CA LEU A 20 0.45 3.41 0.47
C LEU A 20 1.50 4.37 -0.06
N ASP A 21 1.05 5.46 -0.70
CA ASP A 21 2.01 6.38 -1.30
C ASP A 21 2.57 7.35 -0.25
N LYS A 22 3.45 8.22 -0.71
CA LYS A 22 4.11 9.12 0.23
C LYS A 22 3.18 10.15 0.84
N ASN A 23 2.02 10.33 0.26
CA ASN A 23 1.02 11.22 0.82
C ASN A 23 0.13 10.53 1.83
N GLY A 24 0.31 9.23 2.01
CA GLY A 24 -0.50 8.49 2.94
C GLY A 24 -1.82 8.02 2.35
N ASP A 25 -1.92 7.97 1.04
CA ASP A 25 -3.12 7.53 0.36
C ASP A 25 -2.90 6.18 -0.28
N VAL A 26 -4.00 5.46 -0.53
CA VAL A 26 -3.90 4.19 -1.23
C VAL A 26 -3.72 4.48 -2.70
N ALA A 27 -2.67 3.93 -3.28
CA ALA A 27 -2.39 4.11 -4.69
C ALA A 27 -2.16 2.76 -5.33
N ARG A 28 -2.22 2.72 -6.64
CA ARG A 28 -1.94 1.51 -7.37
C ARG A 28 -1.21 1.85 -8.64
N SER A 29 -0.42 0.91 -9.09
CA SER A 29 0.22 1.05 -10.39
C SER A 29 0.10 -0.26 -11.13
N LYS A 30 -0.03 -0.16 -12.44
CA LYS A 30 -0.18 -1.34 -13.25
C LYS A 30 1.13 -2.10 -13.27
N MET A 31 1.04 -3.40 -13.05
CA MET A 31 2.25 -4.21 -13.04
C MET A 31 2.74 -4.41 -14.45
N ALA A 32 4.06 -4.31 -14.61
CA ALA A 32 4.66 -4.54 -15.91
C ALA A 32 4.58 -6.02 -16.26
N ARG A 33 4.29 -6.29 -17.50
CA ARG A 33 4.16 -7.64 -17.96
C ARG A 33 4.66 -7.77 -19.36
N GLY A 34 5.61 -8.66 -19.56
CA GLY A 34 6.16 -8.84 -20.89
C GLY A 34 6.57 -7.52 -21.48
N ALA A 35 5.95 -7.14 -22.58
CA ALA A 35 6.31 -5.90 -23.27
C ALA A 35 5.72 -4.66 -22.62
N ASP A 36 4.79 -4.84 -21.69
CA ASP A 36 4.18 -3.70 -21.03
C ASP A 36 5.14 -3.08 -20.05
N LYS A 37 5.13 -1.78 -20.01
CA LYS A 37 5.99 -1.07 -19.10
C LYS A 37 5.34 -0.75 -17.78
N GLY A 38 4.13 -1.16 -17.58
CA GLY A 38 3.41 -0.76 -16.41
C GLY A 38 2.85 0.62 -16.60
N GLY A 39 1.99 1.02 -15.71
CA GLY A 39 1.34 2.31 -15.83
C GLY A 39 1.80 3.26 -14.76
N ASN A 40 1.34 4.48 -14.85
CA ASN A 40 1.58 5.46 -13.81
C ASN A 40 0.74 5.11 -12.58
N ALA A 41 1.24 5.53 -11.45
CA ALA A 41 0.49 5.32 -10.22
C ALA A 41 -0.73 6.21 -10.19
N GLU A 42 -1.80 5.71 -9.62
CA GLU A 42 -2.98 6.53 -9.44
C GLU A 42 -3.53 6.32 -8.04
N VAL A 43 -4.07 7.38 -7.48
CA VAL A 43 -4.64 7.31 -6.14
C VAL A 43 -6.02 6.68 -6.23
N VAL A 44 -6.23 5.64 -5.45
CA VAL A 44 -7.48 4.91 -5.44
C VAL A 44 -8.38 5.40 -4.32
N ALA A 45 -7.79 5.69 -3.18
CA ALA A 45 -8.55 6.16 -2.04
C ALA A 45 -7.69 7.13 -1.24
N LYS A 46 -8.24 8.28 -0.91
CA LYS A 46 -7.50 9.24 -0.12
C LYS A 46 -7.70 8.98 1.35
N CYS A 47 -6.63 8.72 2.05
CA CYS A 47 -6.69 8.38 3.46
C CYS A 47 -5.96 9.37 4.33
N GLY A 48 -4.91 9.97 3.82
CA GLY A 48 -4.13 10.90 4.60
C GLY A 48 -3.47 10.27 5.81
N VAL A 49 -3.04 9.03 5.68
CA VAL A 49 -2.40 8.31 6.78
C VAL A 49 -1.02 8.90 7.03
N SER A 50 -0.75 9.22 8.28
CA SER A 50 0.58 9.68 8.66
C SER A 50 1.49 8.49 8.88
N ARG A 51 2.53 8.41 8.08
CA ARG A 51 3.46 7.31 8.20
C ARG A 51 4.44 7.55 9.33
N GLU A 52 4.64 6.53 10.13
CA GLU A 52 5.57 6.62 11.25
C GLU A 52 6.82 5.83 10.96
N SER A 53 7.94 6.31 11.46
CA SER A 53 9.18 5.58 11.32
C SER A 53 9.10 4.26 12.07
N GLY A 54 9.74 3.25 11.52
CA GLY A 54 9.78 1.96 12.17
C GLY A 54 8.60 1.06 11.85
N TRP A 55 7.70 1.53 11.00
CA TRP A 55 6.55 0.73 10.59
C TRP A 55 6.53 0.58 9.09
N LEU A 56 6.12 -0.60 8.65
CA LEU A 56 5.94 -0.87 7.23
C LEU A 56 4.45 -0.78 6.93
N TYR A 57 4.09 0.11 6.01
CA TYR A 57 2.68 0.30 5.66
C TYR A 57 2.37 -0.43 4.37
N PHE A 58 1.21 -1.04 4.32
CA PHE A 58 0.82 -1.81 3.14
C PHE A 58 -0.70 -1.89 3.05
N ILE A 59 -1.17 -2.35 1.91
CA ILE A 59 -2.59 -2.55 1.69
C ILE A 59 -2.84 -4.05 1.89
N ASP A 60 -3.64 -4.38 2.88
CA ASP A 60 -3.84 -5.78 3.23
C ASP A 60 -4.83 -6.43 2.26
N LYS A 61 -5.09 -7.70 2.47
CA LYS A 61 -5.93 -8.43 1.54
C LYS A 61 -7.37 -7.98 1.54
N ASP A 62 -7.78 -7.26 2.58
CA ASP A 62 -9.13 -6.70 2.64
C ASP A 62 -9.22 -5.36 1.93
N GLY A 63 -8.09 -4.87 1.43
CA GLY A 63 -8.08 -3.59 0.75
C GLY A 63 -7.99 -2.41 1.69
N ASP A 64 -7.55 -2.64 2.91
CA ASP A 64 -7.43 -1.59 3.91
C ASP A 64 -5.96 -1.30 4.19
N VAL A 65 -5.70 -0.12 4.75
CA VAL A 65 -4.33 0.24 5.11
C VAL A 65 -3.98 -0.42 6.43
N SER A 66 -2.87 -1.14 6.43
CA SER A 66 -2.38 -1.79 7.63
C SER A 66 -0.91 -1.47 7.80
N LYS A 67 -0.38 -1.69 8.98
CA LYS A 67 1.03 -1.49 9.23
C LYS A 67 1.57 -2.63 10.07
N ALA A 68 2.84 -2.90 9.88
CA ALA A 68 3.52 -3.93 10.65
C ALA A 68 4.82 -3.35 11.15
N LYS A 69 5.17 -3.67 12.37
CA LYS A 69 6.40 -3.15 12.91
C LYS A 69 7.58 -3.76 12.19
N MET A 70 8.50 -2.90 11.75
CA MET A 70 9.66 -3.40 11.05
C MET A 70 10.63 -4.06 12.01
N ALA A 71 11.11 -5.25 11.64
CA ALA A 71 12.12 -5.90 12.42
C ALA A 71 13.45 -5.22 12.12
N ARG A 72 14.10 -4.70 13.18
CA ARG A 72 15.40 -4.10 12.99
C ARG A 72 16.41 -5.12 13.34
N GLY A 73 17.29 -5.25 12.58
CA GLY A 73 18.30 -6.21 12.86
C GLY A 73 18.96 -5.97 14.16
N LYS A 74 19.27 -6.19 14.86
CA LYS A 74 19.83 -5.95 15.82
C LYS A 74 20.79 -6.11 16.20
N LYS A 75 20.82 -6.00 16.18
CA LYS A 75 21.28 -5.92 16.22
C LYS A 75 21.69 -6.18 16.47
#